data_308fbbb3a1990042ccc392c987c58ae3
#
_entry.id   308fbbb3a1990042ccc392c987c58ae3
#
_cell.length_a   1.000
_cell.length_b   1.000
_cell.length_c   1.000
_cell.angle_alpha   90.00
_cell.angle_beta   90.00
_cell.angle_gamma   90.00
#
_symmetry.space_group_name_H-M   'P 1'
#
loop_
_entity.id
_entity.type
_entity.pdbx_description
1 polymer ?
#
loop_
_entity_poly.entity_id
_entity_poly.type
_entity_poly.pdbx_seq_one_letter_code
_entity_poly.pdbx_strand_id
1 'polypeptide(L)'
;MTEAYFIPGETQILRRGRPPESFKSSVPYPLLAPIIFRPDAVRPFGHSRISRACMSLVDSAIRTVKRGEISAEFYSFPQKYITGLSPDAETMDTWKAAMSSMLTFTKDEGGDRPTVGQFSQQSMQPHIEQLRMFASLFGGEVGLTLDDLGFPSANPSSAEAIRSTHESLRLTARKAQRTFGSGFLNAGYLAACLRDSYPYRRTILGETQPVWEPIFEPDAAMLSLIGDGAVKINQAIPGFFNADGLRDLTGIRGGQND
;
A
#
# COMPACT_ATOMS: atom_id res chain seq x y z
N MET A 1 -16.28 17.61 16.31
CA MET A 1 -15.53 18.33 15.28
C MET A 1 -14.55 19.22 16.01
N THR A 2 -13.29 19.22 15.63
CA THR A 2 -12.22 20.10 16.17
C THR A 2 -11.67 20.90 15.01
N GLU A 3 -11.61 22.21 15.18
CA GLU A 3 -11.03 23.14 14.21
C GLU A 3 -9.86 23.86 14.86
N ALA A 4 -8.81 24.08 14.10
CA ALA A 4 -7.64 24.84 14.57
C ALA A 4 -7.33 25.97 13.60
N TYR A 5 -7.14 27.16 14.13
CA TYR A 5 -6.79 28.34 13.37
C TYR A 5 -5.37 28.75 13.74
N PHE A 6 -4.49 28.71 12.75
CA PHE A 6 -3.10 29.10 12.89
C PHE A 6 -2.90 30.50 12.31
N ILE A 7 -2.81 31.47 13.19
CA ILE A 7 -2.54 32.87 12.82
C ILE A 7 -1.16 33.32 13.35
N PRO A 8 -0.55 34.34 12.79
CA PRO A 8 0.72 34.85 13.30
C PRO A 8 0.62 35.21 14.78
N GLY A 9 1.49 34.63 15.60
CA GLY A 9 1.53 34.86 17.04
C GLY A 9 0.47 34.18 17.89
N GLU A 10 -0.50 33.48 17.29
CA GLU A 10 -1.56 32.82 18.04
C GLU A 10 -2.07 31.54 17.32
N THR A 11 -2.40 30.53 18.10
CA THR A 11 -3.10 29.33 17.63
C THR A 11 -4.38 29.17 18.44
N GLN A 12 -5.53 29.10 17.78
CA GLN A 12 -6.83 28.93 18.39
C GLN A 12 -7.38 27.53 18.07
N ILE A 13 -7.86 26.82 19.08
CA ILE A 13 -8.46 25.48 18.95
C ILE A 13 -9.91 25.55 19.40
N LEU A 14 -10.81 25.27 18.46
CA LEU A 14 -12.25 25.20 18.70
C LEU A 14 -12.68 23.73 18.77
N ARG A 15 -13.23 23.31 19.90
CA ARG A 15 -13.80 21.98 20.10
C ARG A 15 -15.30 22.09 20.38
N ARG A 16 -16.08 21.26 19.74
CA ARG A 16 -17.55 21.25 19.96
C ARG A 16 -17.86 20.99 21.44
N GLY A 17 -18.62 21.90 22.05
CA GLY A 17 -19.04 21.80 23.45
C GLY A 17 -18.00 22.19 24.49
N ARG A 18 -16.89 22.82 24.07
CA ARG A 18 -15.87 23.39 24.96
C ARG A 18 -15.60 24.85 24.61
N PRO A 19 -15.17 25.68 25.56
CA PRO A 19 -14.74 27.03 25.26
C PRO A 19 -13.50 27.00 24.33
N PRO A 20 -13.30 28.05 23.51
CA PRO A 20 -12.11 28.19 22.67
C PRO A 20 -10.84 28.18 23.50
N GLU A 21 -9.86 27.38 23.11
CA GLU A 21 -8.51 27.41 23.69
C GLU A 21 -7.61 28.26 22.81
N SER A 22 -6.87 29.22 23.38
CA SER A 22 -5.94 30.09 22.66
C SER A 22 -4.54 29.95 23.24
N PHE A 23 -3.56 29.74 22.35
CA PHE A 23 -2.15 29.64 22.69
C PHE A 23 -1.38 30.79 21.99
N LYS A 24 -0.86 31.71 22.77
CA LYS A 24 -0.02 32.79 22.24
C LYS A 24 1.40 32.31 22.04
N SER A 25 2.02 32.77 20.97
CA SER A 25 3.40 32.44 20.60
C SER A 25 4.16 33.75 20.30
N SER A 26 5.45 33.78 20.64
CA SER A 26 6.36 34.87 20.25
C SER A 26 6.77 34.80 18.77
N VAL A 27 6.42 33.72 18.07
CA VAL A 27 6.79 33.51 16.67
C VAL A 27 5.84 34.30 15.77
N PRO A 28 6.35 35.17 14.87
CA PRO A 28 5.52 35.99 14.00
C PRO A 28 4.93 35.22 12.80
N TYR A 29 5.01 33.90 12.79
CA TYR A 29 4.50 33.02 11.73
C TYR A 29 3.45 32.05 12.27
N PRO A 30 2.49 31.63 11.43
CA PRO A 30 1.58 30.55 11.79
C PRO A 30 2.36 29.30 12.19
N LEU A 31 1.99 28.66 13.31
CA LEU A 31 2.62 27.43 13.80
C LEU A 31 2.10 26.20 13.04
N LEU A 32 2.23 26.23 11.73
CA LEU A 32 1.80 25.19 10.81
C LEU A 32 2.87 24.95 9.76
N ALA A 33 3.39 23.73 9.73
CA ALA A 33 4.30 23.27 8.68
C ALA A 33 3.63 22.12 7.92
N PRO A 34 3.06 22.34 6.74
CA PRO A 34 2.41 21.30 5.98
C PRO A 34 3.45 20.37 5.36
N ILE A 35 3.22 19.04 5.50
CA ILE A 35 3.97 18.00 4.80
C ILE A 35 3.17 17.62 3.57
N ILE A 36 3.65 17.99 2.41
CA ILE A 36 2.87 18.00 1.17
C ILE A 36 3.37 16.92 0.21
N PHE A 37 2.45 16.10 -0.32
CA PHE A 37 2.75 15.13 -1.36
C PHE A 37 2.20 15.60 -2.71
N ARG A 38 3.08 15.71 -3.72
CA ARG A 38 2.75 16.12 -5.10
C ARG A 38 1.89 17.39 -5.17
N PRO A 39 2.40 18.54 -4.72
CA PRO A 39 1.69 19.82 -4.87
C PRO A 39 1.61 20.20 -6.36
N ASP A 40 0.50 20.81 -6.76
CA ASP A 40 0.33 21.45 -8.05
C ASP A 40 -0.32 22.85 -7.90
N ALA A 41 -0.46 23.57 -9.00
CA ALA A 41 -1.03 24.94 -8.98
C ALA A 41 -2.50 24.96 -8.53
N VAL A 42 -3.26 23.89 -8.75
CA VAL A 42 -4.67 23.79 -8.36
C VAL A 42 -4.80 23.31 -6.91
N ARG A 43 -3.87 22.47 -6.47
CA ARG A 43 -3.86 21.86 -5.13
C ARG A 43 -2.52 22.11 -4.44
N PRO A 44 -2.30 23.30 -3.90
CA PRO A 44 -1.03 23.66 -3.26
C PRO A 44 -0.73 22.83 -2.01
N PHE A 45 -1.76 22.24 -1.35
CA PHE A 45 -1.62 21.30 -0.24
C PHE A 45 -1.47 19.84 -0.69
N GLY A 46 -1.23 19.61 -1.98
CA GLY A 46 -0.91 18.31 -2.54
C GLY A 46 -2.09 17.37 -2.75
N HIS A 47 -1.74 16.15 -3.09
CA HIS A 47 -2.69 15.07 -3.39
C HIS A 47 -2.49 13.91 -2.42
N SER A 48 -3.56 13.16 -2.16
CA SER A 48 -3.44 11.86 -1.51
C SER A 48 -2.73 10.88 -2.46
N ARG A 49 -1.88 10.01 -1.92
CA ARG A 49 -1.35 8.88 -2.67
C ARG A 49 -2.43 7.85 -2.98
N ILE A 50 -3.46 7.76 -2.14
CA ILE A 50 -4.64 6.92 -2.38
C ILE A 50 -5.53 7.67 -3.38
N SER A 51 -5.45 7.27 -4.65
CA SER A 51 -6.27 7.83 -5.72
C SER A 51 -7.68 7.24 -5.72
N ARG A 52 -8.60 7.87 -6.45
CA ARG A 52 -9.94 7.31 -6.68
C ARG A 52 -9.87 6.00 -7.46
N ALA A 53 -8.89 5.85 -8.35
CA ALA A 53 -8.64 4.61 -9.07
C ALA A 53 -8.27 3.48 -8.10
N CYS A 54 -7.34 3.73 -7.16
CA CYS A 54 -7.00 2.77 -6.10
C CYS A 54 -8.23 2.32 -5.31
N MET A 55 -9.06 3.26 -4.87
CA MET A 55 -10.28 2.95 -4.10
C MET A 55 -11.25 2.08 -4.92
N SER A 56 -11.50 2.44 -6.19
CA SER A 56 -12.37 1.68 -7.07
C SER A 56 -11.87 0.25 -7.33
N LEU A 57 -10.55 0.08 -7.49
CA LEU A 57 -9.94 -1.23 -7.69
C LEU A 57 -10.06 -2.10 -6.44
N VAL A 58 -9.84 -1.53 -5.24
CA VAL A 58 -10.04 -2.24 -3.96
C VAL A 58 -11.49 -2.67 -3.79
N ASP A 59 -12.46 -1.78 -4.06
CA ASP A 59 -13.89 -2.10 -3.99
C ASP A 59 -14.27 -3.23 -4.97
N SER A 60 -13.65 -3.26 -6.14
CA SER A 60 -13.86 -4.31 -7.14
C SER A 60 -13.25 -5.64 -6.71
N ALA A 61 -12.06 -5.60 -6.11
CA ALA A 61 -11.41 -6.78 -5.54
C ALA A 61 -12.24 -7.38 -4.39
N ILE A 62 -12.74 -6.55 -3.46
CA ILE A 62 -13.62 -6.99 -2.37
C ILE A 62 -14.90 -7.66 -2.90
N ARG A 63 -15.51 -7.08 -3.94
CA ARG A 63 -16.69 -7.68 -4.57
C ARG A 63 -16.38 -9.02 -5.22
N THR A 64 -15.19 -9.17 -5.82
CA THR A 64 -14.75 -10.44 -6.41
C THR A 64 -14.51 -11.51 -5.34
N VAL A 65 -13.88 -11.16 -4.23
CA VAL A 65 -13.70 -12.08 -3.09
C VAL A 65 -15.05 -12.56 -2.58
N LYS A 66 -16.00 -11.66 -2.33
CA LYS A 66 -17.36 -12.03 -1.88
C LYS A 66 -18.09 -12.95 -2.86
N ARG A 67 -17.97 -12.70 -4.18
CA ARG A 67 -18.55 -13.60 -5.20
C ARG A 67 -17.87 -14.96 -5.18
N GLY A 68 -16.55 -14.98 -4.98
CA GLY A 68 -15.78 -16.22 -4.84
C GLY A 68 -16.25 -17.03 -3.63
N GLU A 69 -16.47 -16.41 -2.47
CA GLU A 69 -17.00 -17.08 -1.28
C GLU A 69 -18.36 -17.73 -1.55
N ILE A 70 -19.31 -16.98 -2.15
CA ILE A 70 -20.62 -17.51 -2.52
C ILE A 70 -20.49 -18.68 -3.52
N SER A 71 -19.63 -18.52 -4.54
CA SER A 71 -19.39 -19.60 -5.52
C SER A 71 -18.77 -20.83 -4.88
N ALA A 72 -17.91 -20.66 -3.86
CA ALA A 72 -17.29 -21.75 -3.13
C ALA A 72 -18.34 -22.61 -2.38
N GLU A 73 -19.37 -21.99 -1.81
CA GLU A 73 -20.48 -22.69 -1.17
C GLU A 73 -21.22 -23.57 -2.19
N PHE A 74 -21.57 -23.04 -3.35
CA PHE A 74 -22.22 -23.81 -4.42
C PHE A 74 -21.30 -24.88 -5.00
N TYR A 75 -20.01 -24.63 -5.09
CA TYR A 75 -19.02 -25.62 -5.54
C TYR A 75 -18.90 -26.78 -4.55
N SER A 76 -18.94 -26.50 -3.25
CA SER A 76 -18.84 -27.51 -2.20
C SER A 76 -20.08 -28.38 -2.11
N PHE A 77 -21.26 -27.83 -2.45
CA PHE A 77 -22.55 -28.54 -2.39
C PHE A 77 -23.28 -28.47 -3.75
N PRO A 78 -22.81 -29.19 -4.75
CA PRO A 78 -23.42 -29.12 -6.08
C PRO A 78 -24.87 -29.62 -6.02
N GLN A 79 -25.76 -28.87 -6.64
CA GLN A 79 -27.17 -29.20 -6.70
C GLN A 79 -27.37 -30.48 -7.54
N LYS A 80 -28.15 -31.42 -7.00
CA LYS A 80 -28.57 -32.63 -7.65
C LYS A 80 -30.02 -32.48 -8.11
N TYR A 81 -30.37 -33.08 -9.21
CA TYR A 81 -31.74 -33.10 -9.72
C TYR A 81 -32.15 -34.50 -10.08
N ILE A 82 -33.43 -34.78 -10.02
CA ILE A 82 -34.03 -36.03 -10.38
C ILE A 82 -35.17 -35.74 -11.34
N THR A 83 -35.24 -36.45 -12.42
CA THR A 83 -36.34 -36.40 -13.39
C THR A 83 -36.99 -37.77 -13.54
N GLY A 84 -38.30 -37.81 -13.81
CA GLY A 84 -39.05 -39.06 -13.98
C GLY A 84 -39.46 -39.73 -12.67
N LEU A 85 -39.66 -38.96 -11.59
CA LEU A 85 -40.26 -39.47 -10.36
C LEU A 85 -41.76 -39.72 -10.57
N SER A 86 -42.27 -40.86 -10.04
CA SER A 86 -43.69 -41.16 -10.00
C SER A 86 -44.42 -40.09 -9.15
N PRO A 87 -45.68 -39.69 -9.49
CA PRO A 87 -46.46 -38.78 -8.67
C PRO A 87 -46.67 -39.25 -7.23
N ASP A 88 -46.65 -40.56 -6.98
CA ASP A 88 -46.81 -41.18 -5.66
C ASP A 88 -45.49 -41.38 -4.90
N ALA A 89 -44.36 -40.89 -5.43
CA ALA A 89 -43.07 -40.99 -4.77
C ALA A 89 -43.07 -40.21 -3.44
N GLU A 90 -42.58 -40.84 -2.37
CA GLU A 90 -42.38 -40.16 -1.10
C GLU A 90 -41.49 -38.94 -1.24
N THR A 91 -41.85 -37.85 -0.52
CA THR A 91 -41.02 -36.64 -0.46
C THR A 91 -39.64 -36.96 0.08
N MET A 92 -38.64 -36.76 -0.74
CA MET A 92 -37.27 -37.06 -0.39
C MET A 92 -36.73 -36.01 0.63
N ASP A 93 -36.06 -36.51 1.66
CA ASP A 93 -35.34 -35.66 2.60
C ASP A 93 -34.22 -34.88 1.89
N THR A 94 -34.47 -33.61 1.63
CA THR A 94 -33.55 -32.72 0.90
C THR A 94 -32.19 -32.61 1.60
N TRP A 95 -32.15 -32.78 2.91
CA TRP A 95 -30.90 -32.73 3.69
C TRP A 95 -30.04 -33.98 3.44
N LYS A 96 -30.64 -35.15 3.42
CA LYS A 96 -29.92 -36.41 3.10
C LYS A 96 -29.43 -36.44 1.65
N ALA A 97 -30.18 -35.86 0.73
CA ALA A 97 -29.77 -35.74 -0.67
C ALA A 97 -28.58 -34.81 -0.86
N ALA A 98 -28.50 -33.72 -0.07
CA ALA A 98 -27.38 -32.77 -0.11
C ALA A 98 -26.08 -33.38 0.43
N MET A 99 -26.17 -34.20 1.48
CA MET A 99 -25.03 -34.70 2.25
C MET A 99 -24.40 -35.99 1.69
N SER A 100 -24.35 -36.19 0.39
CA SER A 100 -23.63 -37.32 -0.24
C SER A 100 -24.12 -38.75 0.13
N SER A 101 -25.30 -38.86 0.71
CA SER A 101 -25.88 -40.20 0.96
C SER A 101 -26.20 -40.91 -0.36
N MET A 102 -25.96 -42.19 -0.40
CA MET A 102 -26.27 -43.02 -1.55
C MET A 102 -27.79 -43.06 -1.75
N LEU A 103 -28.24 -42.43 -2.84
CA LEU A 103 -29.66 -42.42 -3.19
C LEU A 103 -30.02 -43.69 -3.95
N THR A 104 -30.94 -44.48 -3.43
CA THR A 104 -31.48 -45.67 -4.09
C THR A 104 -32.88 -45.39 -4.59
N PHE A 105 -33.14 -45.68 -5.85
CA PHE A 105 -34.44 -45.53 -6.47
C PHE A 105 -34.90 -46.87 -7.01
N THR A 106 -36.16 -47.19 -6.79
CA THR A 106 -36.83 -48.35 -7.40
C THR A 106 -37.47 -47.95 -8.73
N LYS A 107 -37.76 -48.94 -9.57
CA LYS A 107 -38.55 -48.76 -10.78
C LYS A 107 -39.99 -48.40 -10.39
N ASP A 108 -40.64 -47.56 -11.21
CA ASP A 108 -42.08 -47.37 -11.11
C ASP A 108 -42.88 -48.57 -11.60
N GLU A 109 -44.21 -48.52 -11.48
CA GLU A 109 -45.09 -49.60 -11.96
C GLU A 109 -45.02 -49.81 -13.49
N GLY A 110 -44.64 -48.75 -14.25
CA GLY A 110 -44.40 -48.79 -15.70
C GLY A 110 -43.03 -49.36 -16.11
N GLY A 111 -42.13 -49.59 -15.14
CA GLY A 111 -40.78 -50.12 -15.38
C GLY A 111 -39.75 -49.08 -15.69
N ASP A 112 -40.11 -47.78 -15.70
CA ASP A 112 -39.20 -46.66 -15.92
C ASP A 112 -38.37 -46.36 -14.68
N ARG A 113 -37.14 -45.89 -14.91
CA ARG A 113 -36.21 -45.52 -13.84
C ARG A 113 -36.05 -44.00 -13.79
N PRO A 114 -36.11 -43.41 -12.60
CA PRO A 114 -35.74 -41.97 -12.45
C PRO A 114 -34.31 -41.74 -12.91
N THR A 115 -34.10 -40.65 -13.62
CA THR A 115 -32.77 -40.19 -14.01
C THR A 115 -32.24 -39.19 -12.96
N VAL A 116 -31.10 -39.50 -12.37
CA VAL A 116 -30.41 -38.65 -11.40
C VAL A 116 -29.31 -37.90 -12.11
N GLY A 117 -29.27 -36.63 -11.94
CA GLY A 117 -28.22 -35.79 -12.47
C GLY A 117 -27.68 -34.83 -11.41
N GLN A 118 -26.53 -34.25 -11.69
CA GLN A 118 -25.91 -33.24 -10.88
C GLN A 118 -25.50 -32.10 -11.81
N PHE A 119 -25.74 -30.85 -11.39
CA PHE A 119 -25.22 -29.70 -12.13
C PHE A 119 -23.69 -29.72 -12.06
N SER A 120 -23.06 -29.38 -13.18
CA SER A 120 -21.59 -29.28 -13.23
C SER A 120 -21.08 -28.22 -12.26
N GLN A 121 -20.05 -28.58 -11.53
CA GLN A 121 -19.37 -27.64 -10.64
C GLN A 121 -18.69 -26.55 -11.48
N GLN A 122 -18.86 -25.30 -11.06
CA GLN A 122 -18.17 -24.18 -11.70
C GLN A 122 -16.76 -24.04 -11.11
N SER A 123 -15.79 -23.74 -11.96
CA SER A 123 -14.41 -23.49 -11.51
C SER A 123 -14.32 -22.19 -10.73
N MET A 124 -13.50 -22.19 -9.68
CA MET A 124 -13.13 -20.97 -8.92
C MET A 124 -12.05 -20.16 -9.62
N GLN A 125 -11.41 -20.71 -10.65
CA GLN A 125 -10.31 -20.09 -11.38
C GLN A 125 -10.62 -18.68 -11.93
N PRO A 126 -11.79 -18.41 -12.52
CA PRO A 126 -12.12 -17.07 -13.00
C PRO A 126 -12.10 -15.99 -11.91
N HIS A 127 -12.49 -16.32 -10.67
CA HIS A 127 -12.44 -15.39 -9.55
C HIS A 127 -11.00 -15.06 -9.13
N ILE A 128 -10.13 -16.06 -9.15
CA ILE A 128 -8.69 -15.92 -8.85
C ILE A 128 -8.03 -15.04 -9.93
N GLU A 129 -8.30 -15.31 -11.20
CA GLU A 129 -7.77 -14.52 -12.31
C GLU A 129 -8.26 -13.07 -12.30
N GLN A 130 -9.53 -12.86 -11.98
CA GLN A 130 -10.08 -11.51 -11.84
C GLN A 130 -9.44 -10.75 -10.68
N LEU A 131 -9.23 -11.41 -9.54
CA LEU A 131 -8.54 -10.81 -8.39
C LEU A 131 -7.09 -10.44 -8.75
N ARG A 132 -6.38 -11.34 -9.43
CA ARG A 132 -5.02 -11.10 -9.92
C ARG A 132 -4.96 -9.92 -10.92
N MET A 133 -5.95 -9.80 -11.78
CA MET A 133 -6.07 -8.66 -12.69
C MET A 133 -6.23 -7.33 -11.92
N PHE A 134 -7.11 -7.28 -10.90
CA PHE A 134 -7.26 -6.08 -10.09
C PHE A 134 -6.00 -5.76 -9.30
N ALA A 135 -5.30 -6.77 -8.77
CA ALA A 135 -4.01 -6.59 -8.12
C ALA A 135 -2.96 -6.01 -9.08
N SER A 136 -2.91 -6.49 -10.32
CA SER A 136 -2.01 -5.97 -11.34
C SER A 136 -2.28 -4.49 -11.69
N LEU A 137 -3.55 -4.13 -11.88
CA LEU A 137 -3.95 -2.75 -12.14
C LEU A 137 -3.65 -1.83 -10.95
N PHE A 138 -3.91 -2.32 -9.73
CA PHE A 138 -3.58 -1.60 -8.50
C PHE A 138 -2.08 -1.41 -8.35
N GLY A 139 -1.29 -2.46 -8.57
CA GLY A 139 0.18 -2.39 -8.55
C GLY A 139 0.71 -1.34 -9.54
N GLY A 140 0.17 -1.31 -10.77
CA GLY A 140 0.51 -0.31 -11.77
C GLY A 140 0.19 1.12 -11.33
N GLU A 141 -0.95 1.35 -10.66
CA GLU A 141 -1.36 2.67 -10.17
C GLU A 141 -0.46 3.17 -9.03
N VAL A 142 -0.07 2.29 -8.11
CA VAL A 142 0.72 2.66 -6.91
C VAL A 142 2.21 2.41 -7.04
N GLY A 143 2.65 1.78 -8.13
CA GLY A 143 4.05 1.43 -8.37
C GLY A 143 4.54 0.25 -7.52
N LEU A 144 3.64 -0.68 -7.18
CA LEU A 144 3.94 -1.95 -6.50
C LEU A 144 3.99 -3.10 -7.50
N THR A 145 4.66 -4.18 -7.14
CA THR A 145 4.68 -5.43 -7.90
C THR A 145 3.54 -6.36 -7.48
N LEU A 146 3.26 -7.38 -8.27
CA LEU A 146 2.32 -8.44 -7.87
C LEU A 146 2.83 -9.23 -6.67
N ASP A 147 4.14 -9.41 -6.57
CA ASP A 147 4.80 -10.08 -5.44
C ASP A 147 4.54 -9.32 -4.12
N ASP A 148 4.62 -7.98 -4.13
CA ASP A 148 4.28 -7.13 -2.99
C ASP A 148 2.81 -7.26 -2.55
N LEU A 149 1.94 -7.64 -3.48
CA LEU A 149 0.51 -7.82 -3.25
C LEU A 149 0.12 -9.26 -2.90
N GLY A 150 1.11 -10.14 -2.68
CA GLY A 150 0.88 -11.52 -2.28
C GLY A 150 0.60 -12.49 -3.42
N PHE A 151 0.92 -12.12 -4.67
CA PHE A 151 0.85 -12.98 -5.85
C PHE A 151 2.27 -13.31 -6.37
N PRO A 152 3.05 -14.12 -5.66
CA PRO A 152 4.43 -14.41 -6.04
C PRO A 152 4.50 -15.06 -7.41
N SER A 153 5.57 -14.75 -8.15
CA SER A 153 5.85 -15.44 -9.41
C SER A 153 6.38 -16.84 -9.14
N ALA A 154 6.09 -17.78 -10.05
CA ALA A 154 6.54 -19.18 -9.92
C ALA A 154 8.07 -19.31 -10.00
N ASN A 155 8.74 -18.38 -10.67
CA ASN A 155 10.19 -18.32 -10.79
C ASN A 155 10.72 -17.18 -9.92
N PRO A 156 11.61 -17.47 -8.95
CA PRO A 156 12.26 -16.41 -8.16
C PRO A 156 13.07 -15.50 -9.09
N SER A 157 12.78 -14.21 -9.05
CA SER A 157 13.54 -13.22 -9.80
C SER A 157 14.94 -13.03 -9.20
N SER A 158 15.93 -12.69 -10.02
CA SER A 158 17.24 -12.30 -9.49
C SER A 158 17.12 -11.01 -8.65
N ALA A 159 18.05 -10.81 -7.72
CA ALA A 159 18.08 -9.61 -6.90
C ALA A 159 18.09 -8.31 -7.74
N GLU A 160 18.74 -8.34 -8.89
CA GLU A 160 18.80 -7.23 -9.84
C GLU A 160 17.43 -6.99 -10.53
N ALA A 161 16.72 -8.06 -10.91
CA ALA A 161 15.38 -7.97 -11.46
C ALA A 161 14.40 -7.40 -10.43
N ILE A 162 14.46 -7.83 -9.17
CA ILE A 162 13.64 -7.31 -8.07
C ILE A 162 13.90 -5.81 -7.88
N ARG A 163 15.14 -5.37 -7.89
CA ARG A 163 15.47 -3.94 -7.79
C ARG A 163 14.93 -3.13 -8.97
N SER A 164 15.04 -3.65 -10.17
CA SER A 164 14.53 -3.01 -11.39
C SER A 164 13.02 -2.84 -11.35
N THR A 165 12.27 -3.83 -10.83
CA THR A 165 10.82 -3.74 -10.72
C THR A 165 10.37 -2.71 -9.68
N HIS A 166 11.15 -2.45 -8.63
CA HIS A 166 10.85 -1.43 -7.61
C HIS A 166 11.36 -0.01 -7.94
N GLU A 167 11.96 0.20 -9.12
CA GLU A 167 12.50 1.51 -9.50
C GLU A 167 11.44 2.61 -9.53
N SER A 168 10.23 2.32 -9.98
CA SER A 168 9.10 3.26 -9.98
C SER A 168 8.72 3.72 -8.57
N LEU A 169 8.69 2.77 -7.63
CA LEU A 169 8.44 3.06 -6.21
C LEU A 169 9.58 3.91 -5.62
N ARG A 170 10.83 3.58 -5.93
CA ARG A 170 12.02 4.32 -5.51
C ARG A 170 11.99 5.77 -5.96
N LEU A 171 11.67 6.01 -7.23
CA LEU A 171 11.56 7.36 -7.78
C LEU A 171 10.42 8.17 -7.13
N THR A 172 9.31 7.51 -6.85
CA THR A 172 8.17 8.12 -6.15
C THR A 172 8.53 8.50 -4.72
N ALA A 173 9.22 7.61 -4.01
CA ALA A 173 9.72 7.86 -2.65
C ALA A 173 10.74 9.03 -2.62
N ARG A 174 11.68 9.08 -3.56
CA ARG A 174 12.64 10.21 -3.68
C ARG A 174 11.94 11.55 -3.92
N LYS A 175 10.91 11.57 -4.77
CA LYS A 175 10.11 12.79 -4.97
C LYS A 175 9.38 13.20 -3.69
N ALA A 176 8.84 12.23 -2.94
CA ALA A 176 8.19 12.47 -1.66
C ALA A 176 9.19 12.98 -0.60
N GLN A 177 10.38 12.37 -0.49
CA GLN A 177 11.44 12.82 0.42
C GLN A 177 11.80 14.29 0.19
N ARG A 178 11.90 14.73 -1.07
CA ARG A 178 12.21 16.12 -1.41
C ARG A 178 11.11 17.08 -0.93
N THR A 179 9.84 16.77 -1.17
CA THR A 179 8.72 17.64 -0.77
C THR A 179 8.47 17.59 0.74
N PHE A 180 8.58 16.43 1.35
CA PHE A 180 8.45 16.26 2.80
C PHE A 180 9.61 16.91 3.55
N GLY A 181 10.83 16.83 3.00
CA GLY A 181 12.01 17.47 3.57
C GLY A 181 11.81 18.96 3.78
N SER A 182 11.21 19.65 2.82
CA SER A 182 10.86 21.08 2.98
C SER A 182 9.86 21.31 4.13
N GLY A 183 8.87 20.42 4.30
CA GLY A 183 7.93 20.49 5.41
C GLY A 183 8.61 20.26 6.77
N PHE A 184 9.50 19.27 6.86
CA PHE A 184 10.26 18.99 8.10
C PHE A 184 11.24 20.13 8.45
N LEU A 185 11.90 20.73 7.48
CA LEU A 185 12.74 21.90 7.70
C LEU A 185 11.93 23.09 8.26
N ASN A 186 10.74 23.32 7.71
CA ASN A 186 9.84 24.35 8.23
C ASN A 186 9.38 24.03 9.66
N ALA A 187 9.06 22.77 9.96
CA ALA A 187 8.70 22.36 11.32
C ALA A 187 9.87 22.55 12.29
N GLY A 188 11.08 22.14 11.91
CA GLY A 188 12.31 22.36 12.69
C GLY A 188 12.59 23.84 12.94
N TYR A 189 12.42 24.68 11.92
CA TYR A 189 12.55 26.13 12.04
C TYR A 189 11.56 26.71 13.04
N LEU A 190 10.28 26.36 12.95
CA LEU A 190 9.26 26.84 13.88
C LEU A 190 9.52 26.34 15.31
N ALA A 191 9.96 25.09 15.45
CA ALA A 191 10.32 24.53 16.75
C ALA A 191 11.51 25.25 17.40
N ALA A 192 12.55 25.60 16.63
CA ALA A 192 13.70 26.37 17.11
C ALA A 192 13.27 27.77 17.56
N CYS A 193 12.45 28.44 16.75
CA CYS A 193 11.93 29.77 17.12
C CYS A 193 11.08 29.73 18.39
N LEU A 194 10.27 28.70 18.59
CA LEU A 194 9.46 28.51 19.80
C LEU A 194 10.33 28.24 21.02
N ARG A 195 11.27 27.31 20.92
CA ARG A 195 12.14 26.88 22.00
C ARG A 195 12.89 28.10 22.59
N ASP A 196 13.45 28.92 21.71
CA ASP A 196 14.32 30.00 22.09
C ASP A 196 13.57 31.36 22.22
N SER A 197 12.26 31.35 21.94
CA SER A 197 11.40 32.57 21.91
C SER A 197 11.98 33.69 21.02
N TYR A 198 12.67 33.30 19.95
CA TYR A 198 13.39 34.19 19.06
C TYR A 198 13.06 33.93 17.59
N PRO A 199 12.67 34.92 16.78
CA PRO A 199 12.36 34.78 15.38
C PRO A 199 13.65 34.74 14.54
N TYR A 200 14.22 33.54 14.40
CA TYR A 200 15.42 33.35 13.59
C TYR A 200 15.20 33.74 12.12
N ARG A 201 16.27 34.18 11.44
CA ARG A 201 16.23 34.34 9.99
C ARG A 201 16.27 32.99 9.33
N ARG A 202 15.42 32.75 8.31
CA ARG A 202 15.39 31.47 7.59
C ARG A 202 16.72 31.10 6.93
N THR A 203 17.55 32.07 6.60
CA THR A 203 18.90 31.85 6.03
C THR A 203 19.82 31.09 6.96
N ILE A 204 19.63 31.14 8.29
CA ILE A 204 20.45 30.42 9.28
C ILE A 204 20.30 28.90 9.11
N LEU A 205 19.12 28.44 8.70
CA LEU A 205 18.84 27.03 8.43
C LEU A 205 18.98 26.67 6.94
N GLY A 206 19.50 27.58 6.11
CA GLY A 206 19.62 27.38 4.67
C GLY A 206 20.57 26.23 4.29
N GLU A 207 21.54 25.94 5.15
CA GLU A 207 22.48 24.82 4.95
C GLU A 207 21.99 23.49 5.58
N THR A 208 20.90 23.56 6.37
CA THR A 208 20.33 22.37 7.00
C THR A 208 19.56 21.56 5.97
N GLN A 209 19.87 20.26 5.87
CA GLN A 209 19.19 19.35 4.99
C GLN A 209 18.58 18.19 5.79
N PRO A 210 17.39 17.70 5.42
CA PRO A 210 16.83 16.50 6.03
C PRO A 210 17.65 15.29 5.58
N VAL A 211 18.09 14.49 6.53
CA VAL A 211 18.78 13.22 6.26
C VAL A 211 17.73 12.12 6.21
N TRP A 212 17.75 11.35 5.15
CA TRP A 212 16.85 10.22 4.93
C TRP A 212 17.64 8.92 4.91
N GLU A 213 17.08 7.89 5.51
CA GLU A 213 17.60 6.54 5.34
C GLU A 213 17.48 6.13 3.86
N PRO A 214 18.39 5.28 3.32
CA PRO A 214 18.27 4.75 1.99
C PRO A 214 16.92 4.04 1.80
N ILE A 215 16.29 4.22 0.64
CA ILE A 215 15.00 3.57 0.35
C ILE A 215 15.16 2.05 0.29
N PHE A 216 16.30 1.57 -0.17
CA PHE A 216 16.71 0.17 -0.12
C PHE A 216 18.04 0.07 0.61
N GLU A 217 18.10 -0.80 1.59
CA GLU A 217 19.38 -1.08 2.25
C GLU A 217 20.35 -1.71 1.24
N PRO A 218 21.58 -1.19 1.13
CA PRO A 218 22.57 -1.76 0.25
C PRO A 218 23.03 -3.11 0.81
N ASP A 219 22.99 -4.16 -0.03
CA ASP A 219 23.61 -5.44 0.31
C ASP A 219 25.13 -5.39 0.20
N ALA A 220 25.82 -6.44 0.69
CA ALA A 220 27.27 -6.51 0.70
C ALA A 220 27.89 -6.40 -0.72
N ALA A 221 27.22 -6.94 -1.74
CA ALA A 221 27.69 -6.85 -3.13
C ALA A 221 27.60 -5.41 -3.65
N MET A 222 26.50 -4.71 -3.34
CA MET A 222 26.32 -3.31 -3.71
C MET A 222 27.32 -2.40 -2.99
N LEU A 223 27.61 -2.67 -1.72
CA LEU A 223 28.60 -1.93 -0.95
C LEU A 223 30.01 -2.09 -1.55
N SER A 224 30.35 -3.31 -1.98
CA SER A 224 31.63 -3.57 -2.68
C SER A 224 31.71 -2.76 -3.98
N LEU A 225 30.66 -2.79 -4.81
CA LEU A 225 30.60 -2.03 -6.06
C LEU A 225 30.69 -0.51 -5.85
N ILE A 226 30.02 0.00 -4.82
CA ILE A 226 30.09 1.42 -4.44
C ILE A 226 31.54 1.78 -3.98
N GLY A 227 32.15 0.92 -3.16
CA GLY A 227 33.50 1.11 -2.70
C GLY A 227 34.49 1.14 -3.85
N ASP A 228 34.43 0.18 -4.76
CA ASP A 228 35.30 0.13 -5.96
C ASP A 228 35.06 1.35 -6.86
N GLY A 229 33.80 1.74 -7.06
CA GLY A 229 33.46 2.93 -7.83
C GLY A 229 34.03 4.21 -7.20
N ALA A 230 33.86 4.37 -5.89
CA ALA A 230 34.39 5.52 -5.15
C ALA A 230 35.93 5.63 -5.21
N VAL A 231 36.61 4.50 -5.09
CA VAL A 231 38.10 4.45 -5.26
C VAL A 231 38.50 4.92 -6.64
N LYS A 232 37.88 4.41 -7.71
CA LYS A 232 38.19 4.79 -9.09
C LYS A 232 37.89 6.27 -9.36
N ILE A 233 36.77 6.81 -8.83
CA ILE A 233 36.45 8.23 -8.98
C ILE A 233 37.45 9.10 -8.21
N ASN A 234 37.81 8.74 -6.98
CA ASN A 234 38.82 9.47 -6.21
C ASN A 234 40.23 9.38 -6.79
N GLN A 235 40.54 8.33 -7.54
CA GLN A 235 41.78 8.27 -8.32
C GLN A 235 41.79 9.28 -9.47
N ALA A 236 40.65 9.47 -10.14
CA ALA A 236 40.49 10.47 -11.21
C ALA A 236 40.37 11.90 -10.68
N ILE A 237 39.66 12.08 -9.59
CA ILE A 237 39.36 13.37 -8.94
C ILE A 237 39.63 13.21 -7.44
N PRO A 238 40.82 13.51 -6.94
CA PRO A 238 41.16 13.33 -5.53
C PRO A 238 40.23 14.11 -4.60
N GLY A 239 39.67 13.40 -3.61
CA GLY A 239 38.77 14.00 -2.61
C GLY A 239 37.33 14.23 -3.08
N PHE A 240 36.93 13.71 -4.23
CA PHE A 240 35.53 13.83 -4.70
C PHE A 240 34.54 13.17 -3.75
N PHE A 241 34.80 11.96 -3.31
CA PHE A 241 34.08 11.29 -2.23
C PHE A 241 34.89 11.39 -0.94
N ASN A 242 34.38 12.14 0.01
CA ASN A 242 34.81 12.14 1.41
C ASN A 242 34.00 11.13 2.23
N ALA A 243 34.32 10.99 3.52
CA ALA A 243 33.61 10.09 4.43
C ALA A 243 32.09 10.39 4.51
N ASP A 244 31.72 11.67 4.51
CA ASP A 244 30.33 12.08 4.59
C ASP A 244 29.56 11.78 3.29
N GLY A 245 30.16 12.02 2.14
CA GLY A 245 29.57 11.66 0.85
C GLY A 245 29.39 10.15 0.66
N LEU A 246 30.31 9.33 1.20
CA LEU A 246 30.17 7.88 1.21
C LEU A 246 29.09 7.42 2.18
N ARG A 247 28.96 8.04 3.35
CA ARG A 247 27.88 7.77 4.30
C ARG A 247 26.51 8.10 3.69
N ASP A 248 26.38 9.25 3.04
CA ASP A 248 25.15 9.67 2.38
C ASP A 248 24.77 8.72 1.23
N LEU A 249 25.77 8.24 0.48
CA LEU A 249 25.55 7.32 -0.63
C LEU A 249 25.18 5.91 -0.18
N THR A 250 25.80 5.42 0.89
CA THR A 250 25.59 4.06 1.41
C THR A 250 24.50 3.99 2.48
N GLY A 251 24.18 5.10 3.13
CA GLY A 251 23.32 5.15 4.32
C GLY A 251 23.94 4.54 5.57
N ILE A 252 25.17 4.04 5.49
CA ILE A 252 25.86 3.42 6.63
C ILE A 252 26.46 4.54 7.50
N ARG A 253 25.91 4.70 8.69
CA ARG A 253 26.54 5.52 9.72
C ARG A 253 27.70 4.72 10.29
N GLY A 254 28.91 5.03 9.85
CA GLY A 254 30.12 4.47 10.48
C GLY A 254 30.04 4.72 11.98
N GLY A 255 30.45 3.74 12.80
CA GLY A 255 30.52 3.93 14.24
C GLY A 255 31.29 5.21 14.55
N GLN A 256 30.70 6.10 15.33
CA GLN A 256 31.47 7.15 15.98
C GLN A 256 32.41 6.40 16.93
N ASN A 257 33.69 6.38 16.61
CA ASN A 257 34.68 6.09 17.64
C ASN A 257 34.62 7.29 18.56
N ASP A 258 34.00 7.10 19.74
CA ASP A 258 34.12 7.99 20.89
C ASP A 258 35.58 8.09 21.33
#